data_772832069e78b613f21487ec812dca48
#
_entry.id   772832069e78b613f21487ec812dca48
#
_cell.length_a   1.000
_cell.length_b   1.000
_cell.length_c   1.000
_cell.angle_alpha   90.00
_cell.angle_beta   90.00
_cell.angle_gamma   90.00
#
_symmetry.space_group_name_H-M   'P 1'
#
loop_
_entity.id
_entity.type
_entity.pdbx_description
1 polymer ?
#
loop_
_entity_poly.entity_id
_entity_poly.type
_entity_poly.pdbx_seq_one_letter_code
_entity_poly.pdbx_strand_id
1 'polypeptide(L)'
;EQQYKLGGRATGGKRPGGHIFDISLHGFPHGMVKSCRRYWTREIADRIVQLKGIRFDNPMFSLTTTFNREDFTRLLVRDFNVPRETVEDFFNTARGMNFYDDQATTIRELFERFFPGREDVIRLLMEPITYANGSTLEDPAISYGIVFSNFMSKGVFTFEGGTDELIKLMEEELKQNGVDIRIRCDVSQIHCDGGKVRSVEVNGRVIKTSAVVSNSNLRATVFNLVGEEYFDDSFLDEAREVRLNNSSTQVYMALKPE
;
A
#
# COMPACT_ATOMS: atom_id res chain seq x y z
N GLU A 1 4.07 9.97 -17.17
CA GLU A 1 3.54 8.62 -16.99
C GLU A 1 3.82 7.77 -18.24
N GLN A 2 4.45 6.61 -18.04
CA GLN A 2 4.80 5.69 -19.12
C GLN A 2 3.57 4.97 -19.70
N GLN A 3 2.58 4.70 -18.86
CA GLN A 3 1.38 3.98 -19.26
C GLN A 3 0.46 4.81 -20.15
N TYR A 4 -0.50 4.15 -20.76
CA TYR A 4 -1.51 4.78 -21.62
C TYR A 4 -2.59 5.53 -20.84
N LYS A 5 -2.64 5.39 -19.51
CA LYS A 5 -3.53 6.11 -18.59
C LYS A 5 -2.84 6.38 -17.27
N LEU A 6 -3.35 7.34 -16.50
CA LEU A 6 -2.88 7.68 -15.17
C LEU A 6 -3.25 6.64 -14.13
N GLY A 7 -2.57 6.68 -12.98
CA GLY A 7 -2.83 5.87 -11.81
C GLY A 7 -1.80 4.78 -11.54
N GLY A 8 -0.94 4.46 -12.50
CA GLY A 8 0.09 3.43 -12.32
C GLY A 8 -0.51 2.10 -11.85
N ARG A 9 -0.14 1.66 -10.63
CA ARG A 9 -0.71 0.44 -10.01
C ARG A 9 -2.13 0.65 -9.48
N ALA A 10 -2.49 1.87 -9.08
CA ALA A 10 -3.83 2.20 -8.60
C ALA A 10 -4.75 2.54 -9.80
N THR A 11 -4.97 1.61 -10.69
CA THR A 11 -5.79 1.81 -11.88
C THR A 11 -6.84 0.71 -12.01
N GLY A 12 -7.93 0.98 -12.71
CA GLY A 12 -8.98 0.02 -13.03
C GLY A 12 -8.85 -0.54 -14.45
N GLY A 13 -9.48 -1.65 -14.71
CA GLY A 13 -9.63 -2.27 -16.03
C GLY A 13 -11.08 -2.35 -16.45
N LYS A 14 -11.42 -1.86 -17.66
CA LYS A 14 -12.74 -2.07 -18.26
C LYS A 14 -12.79 -3.40 -19.01
N ARG A 15 -13.93 -4.09 -18.89
CA ARG A 15 -14.21 -5.34 -19.59
C ARG A 15 -15.52 -5.21 -20.39
N PRO A 16 -15.76 -6.07 -21.40
CA PRO A 16 -17.04 -6.13 -22.11
C PRO A 16 -18.21 -6.22 -21.12
N GLY A 17 -19.32 -5.56 -21.44
CA GLY A 17 -20.49 -5.47 -20.53
C GLY A 17 -20.44 -4.29 -19.56
N GLY A 18 -19.42 -3.43 -19.64
CA GLY A 18 -19.33 -2.22 -18.80
C GLY A 18 -18.76 -2.46 -17.41
N HIS A 19 -18.30 -3.67 -17.10
CA HIS A 19 -17.68 -4.00 -15.81
C HIS A 19 -16.34 -3.30 -15.65
N ILE A 20 -16.10 -2.72 -14.47
CA ILE A 20 -14.86 -2.07 -14.08
C ILE A 20 -14.30 -2.82 -12.86
N PHE A 21 -13.02 -3.13 -12.90
CA PHE A 21 -12.30 -3.82 -11.84
C PHE A 21 -11.09 -3.01 -11.43
N ASP A 22 -10.93 -2.79 -10.13
CA ASP A 22 -9.71 -2.20 -9.60
C ASP A 22 -8.57 -3.22 -9.66
N ILE A 23 -7.40 -2.82 -10.17
CA ILE A 23 -6.29 -3.76 -10.40
C ILE A 23 -5.50 -4.02 -9.11
N SER A 24 -5.41 -3.05 -8.19
CA SER A 24 -4.53 -3.16 -7.04
C SER A 24 -5.10 -2.57 -5.75
N LEU A 25 -5.58 -1.33 -5.77
CA LEU A 25 -6.01 -0.64 -4.56
C LEU A 25 -7.47 -0.93 -4.23
N HIS A 26 -7.71 -1.82 -3.28
CA HIS A 26 -9.06 -2.22 -2.86
C HIS A 26 -9.47 -1.68 -1.49
N GLY A 27 -8.47 -1.33 -0.66
CA GLY A 27 -8.72 -0.78 0.66
C GLY A 27 -7.48 -0.11 1.23
N PHE A 28 -7.69 0.87 2.08
CA PHE A 28 -6.62 1.66 2.68
C PHE A 28 -6.99 2.14 4.09
N PRO A 29 -6.00 2.50 4.95
CA PRO A 29 -6.28 2.99 6.28
C PRO A 29 -6.81 4.44 6.26
N HIS A 30 -7.43 4.87 7.35
CA HIS A 30 -8.00 6.22 7.52
C HIS A 30 -7.00 7.36 7.25
N GLY A 31 -5.69 7.10 7.30
CA GLY A 31 -4.66 8.07 6.95
C GLY A 31 -4.86 8.72 5.58
N MET A 32 -5.43 7.99 4.61
CA MET A 32 -5.74 8.49 3.27
C MET A 32 -6.68 9.71 3.30
N VAL A 33 -7.70 9.70 4.18
CA VAL A 33 -8.62 10.85 4.36
C VAL A 33 -7.84 12.11 4.75
N LYS A 34 -6.90 11.96 5.71
CA LYS A 34 -6.07 13.08 6.18
C LYS A 34 -5.15 13.59 5.07
N SER A 35 -4.54 12.67 4.31
CA SER A 35 -3.66 13.01 3.18
C SER A 35 -4.44 13.73 2.08
N CYS A 36 -5.63 13.25 1.73
CA CYS A 36 -6.47 13.92 0.73
C CYS A 36 -6.90 15.31 1.19
N ARG A 37 -7.28 15.49 2.45
CA ARG A 37 -7.64 16.84 2.99
C ARG A 37 -6.46 17.80 3.03
N ARG A 38 -5.26 17.31 3.22
CA ARG A 38 -4.06 18.14 3.37
C ARG A 38 -3.42 18.51 2.04
N TYR A 39 -3.37 17.56 1.10
CA TYR A 39 -2.57 17.69 -0.11
C TYR A 39 -3.38 17.71 -1.40
N TRP A 40 -4.66 17.39 -1.31
CA TRP A 40 -5.62 17.41 -2.42
C TRP A 40 -6.80 18.33 -2.07
N THR A 41 -8.03 17.81 -2.17
CA THR A 41 -9.23 18.57 -1.87
C THR A 41 -10.09 17.90 -0.81
N ARG A 42 -10.98 18.68 -0.21
CA ARG A 42 -12.00 18.16 0.70
C ARG A 42 -12.98 17.26 -0.05
N GLU A 43 -13.32 17.58 -1.28
CA GLU A 43 -14.22 16.80 -2.12
C GLU A 43 -13.69 15.36 -2.32
N ILE A 44 -12.41 15.22 -2.68
CA ILE A 44 -11.76 13.91 -2.81
C ILE A 44 -11.78 13.16 -1.46
N ALA A 45 -11.48 13.83 -0.37
CA ALA A 45 -11.47 13.22 0.96
C ALA A 45 -12.85 12.75 1.42
N ASP A 46 -13.90 13.48 1.10
CA ASP A 46 -15.27 13.17 1.54
C ASP A 46 -15.90 12.00 0.77
N ARG A 47 -15.31 11.58 -0.36
CA ARG A 47 -15.68 10.35 -1.08
C ARG A 47 -15.01 9.08 -0.56
N ILE A 48 -14.15 9.21 0.46
CA ILE A 48 -13.55 8.06 1.12
C ILE A 48 -14.52 7.52 2.15
N VAL A 49 -14.99 6.30 1.92
CA VAL A 49 -16.02 5.62 2.73
C VAL A 49 -15.45 4.42 3.45
N GLN A 50 -15.95 4.17 4.68
CA GLN A 50 -15.53 3.02 5.47
C GLN A 50 -16.25 1.74 5.01
N LEU A 51 -15.49 0.67 4.86
CA LEU A 51 -16.02 -0.68 4.70
C LEU A 51 -16.56 -1.17 6.04
N LYS A 52 -17.87 -1.48 6.09
CA LYS A 52 -18.56 -1.83 7.35
C LYS A 52 -18.65 -3.34 7.61
N GLY A 53 -18.41 -4.16 6.62
CA GLY A 53 -18.46 -5.61 6.76
C GLY A 53 -17.44 -6.25 5.85
N ILE A 54 -16.33 -6.70 6.41
CA ILE A 54 -15.27 -7.42 5.69
C ILE A 54 -15.43 -8.89 6.05
N ARG A 55 -15.66 -9.72 5.04
CA ARG A 55 -15.82 -11.17 5.19
C ARG A 55 -14.50 -11.86 4.91
N PHE A 56 -14.10 -12.70 5.86
CA PHE A 56 -13.04 -13.68 5.69
C PHE A 56 -13.66 -15.05 5.52
N ASP A 57 -13.31 -15.74 4.47
CA ASP A 57 -13.86 -17.04 4.12
C ASP A 57 -12.73 -17.93 3.62
N ASN A 58 -12.32 -18.88 4.44
CA ASN A 58 -11.25 -19.82 4.15
C ASN A 58 -11.51 -21.16 4.83
N PRO A 59 -10.73 -22.24 4.55
CA PRO A 59 -10.96 -23.57 5.14
C PRO A 59 -10.92 -23.64 6.67
N MET A 60 -10.29 -22.68 7.34
CA MET A 60 -10.13 -22.68 8.81
C MET A 60 -11.25 -21.96 9.52
N PHE A 61 -11.81 -20.90 8.90
CA PHE A 61 -12.88 -20.10 9.49
C PHE A 61 -13.67 -19.30 8.44
N SER A 62 -14.91 -18.96 8.78
CA SER A 62 -15.73 -18.01 8.05
C SER A 62 -16.29 -17.00 9.04
N LEU A 63 -15.99 -15.73 8.87
CA LEU A 63 -16.41 -14.65 9.75
C LEU A 63 -16.56 -13.33 9.03
N THR A 64 -17.30 -12.39 9.64
CA THR A 64 -17.43 -11.02 9.18
C THR A 64 -16.98 -10.07 10.30
N THR A 65 -16.21 -9.06 9.94
CA THR A 65 -15.62 -8.10 10.87
C THR A 65 -15.78 -6.67 10.37
N THR A 66 -15.82 -5.72 11.29
CA THR A 66 -15.68 -4.28 11.00
C THR A 66 -14.23 -3.83 10.91
N PHE A 67 -13.30 -4.74 11.14
CA PHE A 67 -11.86 -4.52 11.07
C PHE A 67 -11.39 -3.39 12.00
N ASN A 68 -11.78 -3.43 13.26
CA ASN A 68 -11.27 -2.55 14.29
C ASN A 68 -10.81 -3.34 15.52
N ARG A 69 -10.07 -2.69 16.42
CA ARG A 69 -9.49 -3.32 17.61
C ARG A 69 -10.54 -4.01 18.48
N GLU A 70 -11.67 -3.37 18.74
CA GLU A 70 -12.72 -3.91 19.61
C GLU A 70 -13.32 -5.20 19.03
N ASP A 71 -13.64 -5.17 17.74
CA ASP A 71 -14.22 -6.31 17.03
C ASP A 71 -13.24 -7.47 16.95
N PHE A 72 -11.97 -7.21 16.60
CA PHE A 72 -10.94 -8.25 16.59
C PHE A 72 -10.66 -8.82 17.99
N THR A 73 -10.65 -7.99 19.02
CA THR A 73 -10.53 -8.48 20.41
C THR A 73 -11.68 -9.43 20.75
N ARG A 74 -12.91 -9.06 20.39
CA ARG A 74 -14.08 -9.91 20.59
C ARG A 74 -13.96 -11.25 19.85
N LEU A 75 -13.58 -11.22 18.57
CA LEU A 75 -13.38 -12.41 17.74
C LEU A 75 -12.30 -13.33 18.31
N LEU A 76 -11.13 -12.79 18.62
CA LEU A 76 -10.02 -13.56 19.17
C LEU A 76 -10.37 -14.23 20.51
N VAL A 77 -11.05 -13.50 21.37
CA VAL A 77 -11.45 -14.04 22.70
C VAL A 77 -12.57 -15.07 22.56
N ARG A 78 -13.64 -14.76 21.82
CA ARG A 78 -14.85 -15.59 21.78
C ARG A 78 -14.73 -16.76 20.81
N ASP A 79 -14.23 -16.51 19.61
CA ASP A 79 -14.29 -17.47 18.51
C ASP A 79 -12.99 -18.27 18.38
N PHE A 80 -11.87 -17.68 18.80
CA PHE A 80 -10.55 -18.33 18.79
C PHE A 80 -10.03 -18.72 20.17
N ASN A 81 -10.78 -18.45 21.24
CA ASN A 81 -10.44 -18.79 22.64
C ASN A 81 -9.04 -18.29 23.08
N VAL A 82 -8.63 -17.10 22.59
CA VAL A 82 -7.40 -16.45 23.04
C VAL A 82 -7.68 -15.69 24.33
N PRO A 83 -6.85 -15.80 25.38
CA PRO A 83 -7.02 -14.99 26.60
C PRO A 83 -7.02 -13.49 26.27
N ARG A 84 -7.96 -12.74 26.86
CA ARG A 84 -8.09 -11.30 26.62
C ARG A 84 -6.80 -10.54 26.89
N GLU A 85 -6.10 -10.86 27.94
CA GLU A 85 -4.82 -10.25 28.31
C GLU A 85 -3.80 -10.42 27.19
N THR A 86 -3.66 -11.64 26.64
CA THR A 86 -2.76 -11.90 25.51
C THR A 86 -3.11 -11.06 24.28
N VAL A 87 -4.42 -10.90 23.99
CA VAL A 87 -4.88 -10.07 22.86
C VAL A 87 -4.52 -8.60 23.09
N GLU A 88 -4.77 -8.09 24.28
CA GLU A 88 -4.48 -6.70 24.63
C GLU A 88 -2.99 -6.40 24.59
N ASP A 89 -2.16 -7.30 25.11
CA ASP A 89 -0.70 -7.18 25.08
C ASP A 89 -0.15 -7.23 23.65
N PHE A 90 -0.67 -8.11 22.82
CA PHE A 90 -0.32 -8.15 21.39
C PHE A 90 -0.64 -6.81 20.69
N PHE A 91 -1.87 -6.29 20.86
CA PHE A 91 -2.25 -5.03 20.25
C PHE A 91 -1.41 -3.85 20.77
N ASN A 92 -1.09 -3.85 22.06
CA ASN A 92 -0.27 -2.80 22.65
C ASN A 92 1.18 -2.88 22.14
N THR A 93 1.73 -4.08 22.02
CA THR A 93 3.06 -4.30 21.45
C THR A 93 3.11 -3.85 20.01
N ALA A 94 2.16 -4.28 19.15
CA ALA A 94 2.11 -3.86 17.75
C ALA A 94 1.96 -2.34 17.60
N ARG A 95 1.16 -1.69 18.45
CA ARG A 95 0.98 -0.23 18.43
C ARG A 95 2.20 0.54 18.95
N GLY A 96 2.95 -0.05 19.87
CA GLY A 96 4.14 0.55 20.47
C GLY A 96 5.37 0.54 19.56
N MET A 97 5.36 -0.26 18.49
CA MET A 97 6.47 -0.32 17.54
C MET A 97 6.66 1.02 16.85
N ASN A 98 7.90 1.45 16.73
CA ASN A 98 8.24 2.66 16.01
C ASN A 98 9.39 2.42 15.04
N PHE A 99 9.50 3.26 14.02
CA PHE A 99 10.42 3.07 12.90
C PHE A 99 11.92 3.06 13.31
N TYR A 100 12.23 3.57 14.47
CA TYR A 100 13.62 3.65 14.99
C TYR A 100 13.99 2.47 15.90
N ASP A 101 13.04 1.55 16.15
CA ASP A 101 13.31 0.35 16.95
C ASP A 101 14.11 -0.68 16.14
N ASP A 102 14.63 -1.68 16.84
CA ASP A 102 15.34 -2.80 16.23
C ASP A 102 14.42 -3.53 15.24
N GLN A 103 14.90 -3.65 14.00
CA GLN A 103 14.18 -4.32 12.91
C GLN A 103 14.55 -5.81 12.78
N ALA A 104 15.33 -6.36 13.69
CA ALA A 104 15.78 -7.75 13.65
C ALA A 104 14.65 -8.75 13.94
N THR A 105 13.67 -8.36 14.78
CA THR A 105 12.53 -9.24 15.11
C THR A 105 11.62 -9.42 13.89
N THR A 106 11.38 -10.67 13.52
CA THR A 106 10.47 -11.02 12.42
C THR A 106 9.01 -11.05 12.86
N ILE A 107 8.08 -10.98 11.91
CA ILE A 107 6.64 -11.17 12.15
C ILE A 107 6.38 -12.56 12.75
N ARG A 108 7.11 -13.59 12.30
CA ARG A 108 7.04 -14.96 12.86
C ARG A 108 7.35 -14.95 14.35
N GLU A 109 8.46 -14.38 14.76
CA GLU A 109 8.86 -14.30 16.17
C GLU A 109 7.86 -13.52 17.01
N LEU A 110 7.30 -12.44 16.46
CA LEU A 110 6.22 -11.70 17.12
C LEU A 110 5.00 -12.60 17.38
N PHE A 111 4.55 -13.35 16.38
CA PHE A 111 3.39 -14.23 16.55
C PHE A 111 3.68 -15.42 17.46
N GLU A 112 4.83 -16.07 17.36
CA GLU A 112 5.21 -17.17 18.25
C GLU A 112 5.26 -16.75 19.73
N ARG A 113 5.63 -15.51 19.99
CA ARG A 113 5.62 -14.95 21.35
C ARG A 113 4.22 -14.89 21.96
N PHE A 114 3.19 -14.54 21.19
CA PHE A 114 1.83 -14.32 21.69
C PHE A 114 0.88 -15.48 21.40
N PHE A 115 1.10 -16.19 20.29
CA PHE A 115 0.20 -17.22 19.77
C PHE A 115 0.96 -18.49 19.36
N PRO A 116 1.76 -19.09 20.25
CA PRO A 116 2.58 -20.27 19.90
C PRO A 116 1.71 -21.42 19.38
N GLY A 117 2.03 -21.91 18.16
CA GLY A 117 1.32 -23.03 17.55
C GLY A 117 -0.13 -22.75 17.11
N ARG A 118 -0.56 -21.48 17.08
CA ARG A 118 -1.93 -21.07 16.73
C ARG A 118 -1.99 -20.58 15.28
N GLU A 119 -1.90 -21.50 14.33
CA GLU A 119 -1.96 -21.18 12.89
C GLU A 119 -3.25 -20.47 12.47
N ASP A 120 -4.39 -20.80 13.12
CA ASP A 120 -5.68 -20.19 12.91
C ASP A 120 -5.67 -18.68 13.25
N VAL A 121 -5.09 -18.34 14.40
CA VAL A 121 -4.95 -16.95 14.87
C VAL A 121 -3.95 -16.18 14.00
N ILE A 122 -2.80 -16.80 13.72
CA ILE A 122 -1.77 -16.21 12.86
C ILE A 122 -2.35 -15.90 11.47
N ARG A 123 -3.13 -16.83 10.91
CA ARG A 123 -3.78 -16.63 9.62
C ARG A 123 -4.77 -15.47 9.67
N LEU A 124 -5.64 -15.41 10.69
CA LEU A 124 -6.59 -14.32 10.84
C LEU A 124 -5.92 -12.95 10.91
N LEU A 125 -4.82 -12.86 11.66
CA LEU A 125 -4.10 -11.60 11.86
C LEU A 125 -3.21 -11.23 10.67
N MET A 126 -2.65 -12.22 9.97
CA MET A 126 -1.70 -12.00 8.89
C MET A 126 -2.35 -11.79 7.51
N GLU A 127 -3.43 -12.52 7.21
CA GLU A 127 -4.06 -12.54 5.88
C GLU A 127 -4.44 -11.14 5.37
N PRO A 128 -5.05 -10.24 6.18
CA PRO A 128 -5.36 -8.88 5.74
C PRO A 128 -4.11 -8.05 5.42
N ILE A 129 -3.03 -8.27 6.14
CA ILE A 129 -1.79 -7.50 5.98
C ILE A 129 -1.01 -8.01 4.77
N THR A 130 -0.95 -9.32 4.57
CA THR A 130 -0.40 -9.92 3.35
C THR A 130 -1.12 -9.40 2.12
N TYR A 131 -2.45 -9.31 2.17
CA TYR A 131 -3.26 -8.75 1.09
C TYR A 131 -2.99 -7.26 0.87
N ALA A 132 -2.84 -6.47 1.94
CA ALA A 132 -2.68 -5.03 1.87
C ALA A 132 -1.29 -4.60 1.35
N ASN A 133 -0.23 -5.26 1.78
CA ASN A 133 1.15 -4.83 1.50
C ASN A 133 2.10 -5.95 1.05
N GLY A 134 1.62 -7.19 0.94
CA GLY A 134 2.43 -8.34 0.55
C GLY A 134 3.39 -8.84 1.63
N SER A 135 3.21 -8.47 2.90
CA SER A 135 4.06 -8.94 4.00
C SER A 135 3.99 -10.46 4.17
N THR A 136 5.12 -11.02 4.56
CA THR A 136 5.29 -12.42 4.91
C THR A 136 5.72 -12.55 6.37
N LEU A 137 5.71 -13.75 6.92
CA LEU A 137 6.18 -13.99 8.29
C LEU A 137 7.68 -13.70 8.50
N GLU A 138 8.45 -13.66 7.44
CA GLU A 138 9.90 -13.38 7.47
C GLU A 138 10.23 -11.88 7.41
N ASP A 139 9.22 -11.03 7.24
CA ASP A 139 9.42 -9.59 7.23
C ASP A 139 9.61 -9.02 8.64
N PRO A 140 10.24 -7.85 8.79
CA PRO A 140 10.37 -7.19 10.08
C PRO A 140 9.01 -6.94 10.74
N ALA A 141 8.89 -7.29 12.04
CA ALA A 141 7.66 -7.14 12.82
C ALA A 141 7.13 -5.69 12.84
N ILE A 142 8.03 -4.72 12.76
CA ILE A 142 7.67 -3.30 12.72
C ILE A 142 6.81 -2.96 11.50
N SER A 143 7.09 -3.54 10.33
CA SER A 143 6.30 -3.29 9.11
C SER A 143 4.85 -3.76 9.30
N TYR A 144 4.68 -4.93 9.93
CA TYR A 144 3.38 -5.45 10.33
C TYR A 144 2.69 -4.54 11.36
N GLY A 145 3.40 -4.21 12.45
CA GLY A 145 2.86 -3.43 13.55
C GLY A 145 2.31 -2.07 13.11
N ILE A 146 3.03 -1.36 12.27
CA ILE A 146 2.60 -0.06 11.72
C ILE A 146 1.34 -0.21 10.86
N VAL A 147 1.33 -1.15 9.92
CA VAL A 147 0.19 -1.32 9.00
C VAL A 147 -1.04 -1.83 9.75
N PHE A 148 -0.86 -2.87 10.58
CA PHE A 148 -1.93 -3.45 11.38
C PHE A 148 -2.56 -2.43 12.34
N SER A 149 -1.74 -1.67 13.07
CA SER A 149 -2.24 -0.66 14.00
C SER A 149 -3.01 0.46 13.31
N ASN A 150 -2.59 0.85 12.10
CA ASN A 150 -3.31 1.84 11.30
C ASN A 150 -4.71 1.35 10.91
N PHE A 151 -4.83 0.10 10.47
CA PHE A 151 -6.13 -0.50 10.16
C PHE A 151 -6.99 -0.67 11.42
N MET A 152 -6.41 -1.21 12.51
CA MET A 152 -7.14 -1.44 13.76
C MET A 152 -7.64 -0.15 14.42
N SER A 153 -7.03 1.00 14.14
CA SER A 153 -7.42 2.27 14.76
C SER A 153 -8.79 2.77 14.33
N LYS A 154 -9.16 2.59 13.05
CA LYS A 154 -10.40 3.13 12.46
C LYS A 154 -11.02 2.27 11.38
N GLY A 155 -10.47 1.09 11.11
CA GLY A 155 -10.96 0.19 10.06
C GLY A 155 -10.35 0.45 8.68
N VAL A 156 -10.91 -0.21 7.70
CA VAL A 156 -10.52 -0.16 6.29
C VAL A 156 -11.49 0.74 5.52
N PHE A 157 -10.94 1.51 4.61
CA PHE A 157 -11.67 2.46 3.78
C PHE A 157 -11.48 2.14 2.30
N THR A 158 -12.43 2.55 1.49
CA THR A 158 -12.35 2.51 0.03
C THR A 158 -12.80 3.85 -0.54
N PHE A 159 -12.67 4.02 -1.85
CA PHE A 159 -13.13 5.22 -2.53
C PHE A 159 -14.47 4.96 -3.24
N GLU A 160 -15.43 5.84 -3.06
CA GLU A 160 -16.72 5.76 -3.73
C GLU A 160 -16.53 5.91 -5.25
N GLY A 161 -17.00 4.92 -6.01
CA GLY A 161 -16.78 4.84 -7.45
C GLY A 161 -15.47 4.15 -7.88
N GLY A 162 -14.66 3.65 -6.91
CA GLY A 162 -13.44 2.92 -7.17
C GLY A 162 -12.22 3.79 -7.49
N THR A 163 -11.10 3.15 -7.78
CA THR A 163 -9.81 3.85 -8.00
C THR A 163 -9.78 4.69 -9.27
N ASP A 164 -10.50 4.30 -10.32
CA ASP A 164 -10.55 5.09 -11.56
C ASP A 164 -11.20 6.47 -11.31
N GLU A 165 -12.22 6.55 -10.45
CA GLU A 165 -12.84 7.84 -10.09
C GLU A 165 -11.91 8.69 -9.22
N LEU A 166 -11.20 8.08 -8.27
CA LEU A 166 -10.18 8.77 -7.49
C LEU A 166 -9.11 9.39 -8.39
N ILE A 167 -8.56 8.62 -9.33
CA ILE A 167 -7.52 9.09 -10.26
C ILE A 167 -8.05 10.21 -11.15
N LYS A 168 -9.28 10.11 -11.63
CA LYS A 168 -9.94 11.13 -12.44
C LYS A 168 -10.04 12.47 -11.68
N LEU A 169 -10.51 12.44 -10.44
CA LEU A 169 -10.62 13.66 -9.62
C LEU A 169 -9.25 14.27 -9.32
N MET A 170 -8.23 13.44 -9.06
CA MET A 170 -6.86 13.91 -8.89
C MET A 170 -6.30 14.51 -10.19
N GLU A 171 -6.59 13.94 -11.33
CA GLU A 171 -6.20 14.48 -12.64
C GLU A 171 -6.85 15.84 -12.91
N GLU A 172 -8.14 15.97 -12.61
CA GLU A 172 -8.88 17.22 -12.76
C GLU A 172 -8.28 18.33 -11.88
N GLU A 173 -7.97 18.03 -10.63
CA GLU A 173 -7.32 18.97 -9.71
C GLU A 173 -5.93 19.40 -10.20
N LEU A 174 -5.12 18.47 -10.68
CA LEU A 174 -3.80 18.78 -11.26
C LEU A 174 -3.92 19.72 -12.47
N LYS A 175 -4.88 19.47 -13.36
CA LYS A 175 -5.13 20.31 -14.55
C LYS A 175 -5.58 21.71 -14.16
N GLN A 176 -6.47 21.84 -13.17
CA GLN A 176 -6.92 23.14 -12.66
C GLN A 176 -5.76 23.96 -12.07
N ASN A 177 -4.76 23.28 -11.51
CA ASN A 177 -3.54 23.90 -10.99
C ASN A 177 -2.43 24.08 -12.05
N GLY A 178 -2.74 23.91 -13.34
CA GLY A 178 -1.82 24.19 -14.45
C GLY A 178 -0.73 23.15 -14.65
N VAL A 179 -0.91 21.92 -14.13
CA VAL A 179 0.07 20.84 -14.32
C VAL A 179 -0.04 20.26 -15.74
N ASP A 180 1.07 20.20 -16.44
CA ASP A 180 1.18 19.52 -17.75
C ASP A 180 1.29 18.02 -17.54
N ILE A 181 0.20 17.30 -17.78
CA ILE A 181 0.11 15.86 -17.61
C ILE A 181 0.30 15.17 -18.95
N ARG A 182 1.29 14.29 -19.03
CA ARG A 182 1.59 13.51 -20.23
C ARG A 182 1.62 12.03 -19.94
N ILE A 183 0.92 11.26 -20.75
CA ILE A 183 0.90 9.80 -20.74
C ILE A 183 1.72 9.25 -21.93
N ARG A 184 2.04 7.97 -21.90
CA ARG A 184 2.91 7.32 -22.90
C ARG A 184 4.26 8.02 -23.04
N CYS A 185 4.76 8.54 -21.92
CA CYS A 185 6.02 9.23 -21.80
C CYS A 185 6.98 8.38 -20.98
N ASP A 186 7.93 7.77 -21.65
CA ASP A 186 8.99 7.00 -21.02
C ASP A 186 10.18 7.91 -20.74
N VAL A 187 10.56 7.98 -19.46
CA VAL A 187 11.77 8.68 -19.01
C VAL A 187 12.92 7.70 -19.09
N SER A 188 13.83 7.92 -20.03
CA SER A 188 14.98 7.05 -20.26
C SER A 188 16.21 7.46 -19.45
N GLN A 189 16.34 8.75 -19.10
CA GLN A 189 17.48 9.24 -18.33
C GLN A 189 17.18 10.53 -17.56
N ILE A 190 17.83 10.69 -16.40
CA ILE A 190 17.88 11.91 -15.60
C ILE A 190 19.31 12.42 -15.65
N HIS A 191 19.54 13.53 -16.35
CA HIS A 191 20.87 14.11 -16.50
C HIS A 191 21.23 14.97 -15.29
N CYS A 192 22.36 14.66 -14.67
CA CYS A 192 22.93 15.40 -13.55
C CYS A 192 24.28 16.01 -13.94
N ASP A 193 24.61 17.15 -13.33
CA ASP A 193 25.91 17.81 -13.44
C ASP A 193 26.22 18.57 -12.17
N GLY A 194 27.42 18.34 -11.61
CA GLY A 194 27.87 18.96 -10.36
C GLY A 194 26.91 18.66 -9.18
N GLY A 195 26.36 17.43 -9.08
CA GLY A 195 25.45 17.01 -8.01
C GLY A 195 24.04 17.62 -8.13
N LYS A 196 23.66 18.17 -9.27
CA LYS A 196 22.37 18.80 -9.50
C LYS A 196 21.70 18.25 -10.74
N VAL A 197 20.37 18.02 -10.67
CA VAL A 197 19.57 17.70 -11.84
C VAL A 197 19.57 18.85 -12.83
N ARG A 198 19.73 18.54 -14.12
CA ARG A 198 19.73 19.50 -15.23
C ARG A 198 18.58 19.29 -16.22
N SER A 199 18.27 18.04 -16.49
CA SER A 199 17.23 17.69 -17.47
C SER A 199 16.79 16.24 -17.30
N VAL A 200 15.69 15.90 -17.96
CA VAL A 200 15.23 14.52 -18.16
C VAL A 200 15.14 14.24 -19.66
N GLU A 201 15.45 13.01 -20.05
CA GLU A 201 15.18 12.54 -21.39
C GLU A 201 13.86 11.76 -21.41
N VAL A 202 12.96 12.17 -22.30
CA VAL A 202 11.60 11.60 -22.42
C VAL A 202 11.32 11.30 -23.88
N ASN A 203 11.13 10.03 -24.21
CA ASN A 203 10.88 9.61 -25.62
C ASN A 203 11.91 10.21 -26.58
N GLY A 204 13.19 10.21 -26.23
CA GLY A 204 14.29 10.76 -27.04
C GLY A 204 14.36 12.29 -27.10
N ARG A 205 13.62 13.01 -26.23
CA ARG A 205 13.67 14.48 -26.14
C ARG A 205 14.18 14.92 -24.78
N VAL A 206 15.10 15.86 -24.75
CA VAL A 206 15.65 16.43 -23.51
C VAL A 206 14.78 17.59 -23.05
N ILE A 207 14.31 17.51 -21.82
CA ILE A 207 13.51 18.54 -21.14
C ILE A 207 14.30 19.08 -19.95
N LYS A 208 14.61 20.37 -19.96
CA LYS A 208 15.32 21.03 -18.87
C LYS A 208 14.45 21.09 -17.62
N THR A 209 15.03 20.73 -16.46
CA THR A 209 14.39 20.83 -15.15
C THR A 209 15.45 20.99 -14.07
N SER A 210 15.08 21.56 -12.94
CA SER A 210 15.96 21.75 -11.78
C SER A 210 15.74 20.69 -10.69
N ALA A 211 14.65 19.91 -10.77
CA ALA A 211 14.33 18.86 -9.81
C ALA A 211 13.47 17.77 -10.45
N VAL A 212 13.57 16.56 -9.91
CA VAL A 212 12.75 15.40 -10.29
C VAL A 212 12.24 14.72 -9.04
N VAL A 213 10.95 14.40 -9.02
CA VAL A 213 10.34 13.50 -8.04
C VAL A 213 10.00 12.19 -8.75
N SER A 214 10.69 11.12 -8.37
CA SER A 214 10.47 9.80 -8.95
C SER A 214 9.61 8.94 -8.02
N ASN A 215 8.50 8.42 -8.54
CA ASN A 215 7.69 7.38 -7.90
C ASN A 215 7.80 6.04 -8.64
N SER A 216 8.89 5.84 -9.37
CA SER A 216 9.24 4.56 -9.99
C SER A 216 9.99 3.65 -9.00
N ASN A 217 10.38 2.47 -9.45
CA ASN A 217 11.21 1.58 -8.64
C ASN A 217 12.52 2.27 -8.23
N LEU A 218 12.90 2.20 -6.92
CA LEU A 218 14.10 2.84 -6.41
C LEU A 218 15.35 2.41 -7.17
N ARG A 219 15.55 1.11 -7.35
CA ARG A 219 16.72 0.58 -8.05
C ARG A 219 16.76 1.04 -9.51
N ALA A 220 15.62 1.06 -10.20
CA ALA A 220 15.56 1.58 -11.56
C ALA A 220 15.88 3.09 -11.60
N THR A 221 15.41 3.87 -10.63
CA THR A 221 15.73 5.30 -10.56
C THR A 221 17.23 5.52 -10.36
N VAL A 222 17.83 4.82 -9.38
CA VAL A 222 19.24 5.00 -9.00
C VAL A 222 20.17 4.47 -10.08
N PHE A 223 20.00 3.20 -10.47
CA PHE A 223 20.97 2.50 -11.32
C PHE A 223 20.75 2.69 -12.83
N ASN A 224 19.50 2.95 -13.27
CA ASN A 224 19.21 3.03 -14.70
C ASN A 224 18.92 4.46 -15.15
N LEU A 225 18.22 5.28 -14.34
CA LEU A 225 17.82 6.62 -14.78
C LEU A 225 18.84 7.70 -14.42
N VAL A 226 19.44 7.63 -13.23
CA VAL A 226 20.39 8.64 -12.74
C VAL A 226 21.82 8.23 -13.04
N GLY A 227 22.25 7.05 -12.60
CA GLY A 227 23.63 6.53 -12.66
C GLY A 227 24.28 6.49 -11.27
N GLU A 228 25.09 5.45 -11.06
CA GLU A 228 25.72 5.16 -9.74
C GLU A 228 26.70 6.27 -9.33
N GLU A 229 27.33 6.92 -10.28
CA GLU A 229 28.37 7.94 -10.08
C GLU A 229 27.90 9.19 -9.31
N TYR A 230 26.60 9.36 -9.11
CA TYR A 230 26.02 10.50 -8.38
C TYR A 230 25.65 10.18 -6.94
N PHE A 231 25.95 8.96 -6.46
CA PHE A 231 25.61 8.50 -5.11
C PHE A 231 26.85 7.98 -4.40
N ASP A 232 26.84 8.01 -3.07
CA ASP A 232 27.89 7.37 -2.27
C ASP A 232 27.69 5.85 -2.21
N ASP A 233 28.79 5.12 -1.95
CA ASP A 233 28.82 3.66 -1.94
C ASP A 233 27.87 3.09 -0.89
N SER A 234 27.74 3.70 0.28
CA SER A 234 26.87 3.25 1.36
C SER A 234 25.40 3.28 0.92
N PHE A 235 24.95 4.35 0.27
CA PHE A 235 23.60 4.45 -0.27
C PHE A 235 23.35 3.43 -1.40
N LEU A 236 24.36 3.23 -2.27
CA LEU A 236 24.25 2.25 -3.36
C LEU A 236 24.09 0.82 -2.81
N ASP A 237 24.82 0.47 -1.76
CA ASP A 237 24.71 -0.82 -1.10
C ASP A 237 23.32 -1.01 -0.47
N GLU A 238 22.82 -0.03 0.27
CA GLU A 238 21.45 -0.04 0.78
C GLU A 238 20.41 -0.18 -0.35
N ALA A 239 20.58 0.56 -1.45
CA ALA A 239 19.66 0.49 -2.60
C ALA A 239 19.68 -0.88 -3.30
N ARG A 240 20.82 -1.59 -3.33
CA ARG A 240 20.93 -2.95 -3.85
C ARG A 240 20.25 -3.98 -2.95
N GLU A 241 20.24 -3.77 -1.65
CA GLU A 241 19.61 -4.67 -0.67
C GLU A 241 18.09 -4.50 -0.62
N VAL A 242 17.52 -3.40 -1.13
CA VAL A 242 16.07 -3.20 -1.14
C VAL A 242 15.37 -4.37 -1.81
N ARG A 243 14.60 -5.11 -1.03
CA ARG A 243 13.82 -6.27 -1.51
C ARG A 243 12.60 -5.79 -2.30
N LEU A 244 12.36 -6.43 -3.44
CA LEU A 244 11.11 -6.25 -4.17
C LEU A 244 9.97 -6.92 -3.40
N ASN A 245 8.84 -6.24 -3.34
CA ASN A 245 7.64 -6.79 -2.72
C ASN A 245 7.04 -7.94 -3.55
N ASN A 246 6.20 -8.74 -2.92
CA ASN A 246 5.49 -9.83 -3.58
C ASN A 246 4.57 -9.30 -4.68
N SER A 247 4.42 -10.08 -5.75
CA SER A 247 3.40 -9.86 -6.75
C SER A 247 2.13 -10.62 -6.39
N SER A 248 0.97 -10.05 -6.68
CA SER A 248 -0.31 -10.72 -6.51
C SER A 248 -1.01 -10.92 -7.86
N THR A 249 -1.70 -12.05 -7.99
CA THR A 249 -2.61 -12.31 -9.10
C THR A 249 -4.03 -12.28 -8.58
N GLN A 250 -4.89 -11.52 -9.24
CA GLN A 250 -6.31 -11.41 -8.89
C GLN A 250 -7.18 -12.01 -9.99
N VAL A 251 -8.18 -12.78 -9.56
CA VAL A 251 -9.19 -13.35 -10.45
C VAL A 251 -10.54 -12.74 -10.10
N TYR A 252 -11.17 -12.12 -11.08
CA TYR A 252 -12.51 -11.54 -10.94
C TYR A 252 -13.52 -12.47 -11.61
N MET A 253 -14.56 -12.84 -10.88
CA MET A 253 -15.63 -13.70 -11.35
C MET A 253 -16.97 -13.00 -11.21
N ALA A 254 -17.70 -12.86 -12.32
CA ALA A 254 -19.08 -12.41 -12.29
C ALA A 254 -20.02 -13.62 -12.26
N LEU A 255 -20.86 -13.69 -11.24
CA LEU A 255 -21.90 -14.71 -11.11
C LEU A 255 -23.24 -14.15 -11.57
N LYS A 256 -24.11 -15.02 -12.11
CA LYS A 256 -25.50 -14.64 -12.38
C LYS A 256 -26.20 -14.42 -11.03
N PRO A 257 -27.09 -13.41 -10.93
CA PRO A 257 -28.00 -13.34 -9.78
C PRO A 257 -28.83 -14.62 -9.71
N GLU A 258 -29.02 -15.16 -8.50
CA GLU A 258 -29.99 -16.23 -8.28
C GLU A 258 -31.40 -15.74 -8.45
#